data_528d92c4869bb3ecea592731fb864bce
#
_entry.id   528d92c4869bb3ecea592731fb864bce
#
_cell.length_a   1.000
_cell.length_b   1.000
_cell.length_c   1.000
_cell.angle_alpha   90.00
_cell.angle_beta   90.00
_cell.angle_gamma   90.00
#
_symmetry.space_group_name_H-M   'P 1'
#
loop_
_entity.id
_entity.type
_entity.pdbx_description
1 polymer ?
#
loop_
_entity_poly.entity_id
_entity_poly.type
_entity_poly.pdbx_seq_one_letter_code
_entity_poly.pdbx_strand_id
1 'polypeptide(L)'
;MRDASLCRLQRRAIETLCAGVVVLALLGLVRAEEPPAPDEMLSLPAAEPPAPTPAVVDPVTIDPFIRLRGLVWRTKAGIVFLKTPVGLLTLSSKTTLKDLKASQEVRFWVHERYSVIEIRKRADDSLIHRYLSGPMTSGTDVPRTLHWWGPDGDQIVHVGTQEERLTGYREGDPLTVEVDETNTISGVHDMQFDLQISQVPPSGSDVQLLLSGTVSKLKSNFVFVHTPVGLVMLNSKIGIPPVKVGQPLTLHIDDTHVTVTSPSTETATPRHSTPTIR
;
A
#
# COMPACT_ATOMS: atom_id res chain seq x y z
N MET A 1 37.42 9.01 -38.58
CA MET A 1 38.59 8.62 -37.79
C MET A 1 38.81 9.65 -36.70
N ARG A 2 38.88 9.25 -35.39
CA ARG A 2 38.82 10.04 -34.15
C ARG A 2 37.33 10.26 -33.71
N ASP A 3 36.78 9.81 -32.57
CA ASP A 3 37.35 9.56 -31.24
C ASP A 3 36.51 8.49 -30.52
N ALA A 4 37.12 7.39 -30.20
CA ALA A 4 36.58 6.32 -29.38
C ALA A 4 37.50 6.03 -28.17
N SER A 5 37.75 7.03 -27.31
CA SER A 5 38.74 6.87 -26.25
C SER A 5 38.41 7.55 -24.91
N LEU A 6 37.19 7.97 -24.63
CA LEU A 6 36.88 8.71 -23.38
C LEU A 6 35.84 8.06 -22.44
N CYS A 7 35.46 6.81 -22.68
CA CYS A 7 34.45 6.13 -21.87
C CYS A 7 34.95 4.98 -20.97
N ARG A 8 36.26 4.86 -20.72
CA ARG A 8 36.80 3.73 -19.91
C ARG A 8 37.47 4.10 -18.60
N LEU A 9 37.32 5.31 -18.11
CA LEU A 9 38.04 5.76 -16.92
C LEU A 9 37.17 6.11 -15.70
N GLN A 10 35.88 5.84 -15.74
CA GLN A 10 34.99 6.14 -14.59
C GLN A 10 34.41 4.90 -13.88
N ARG A 11 34.94 3.71 -14.10
CA ARG A 11 34.42 2.45 -13.51
C ARG A 11 35.34 1.79 -12.47
N ARG A 12 36.31 2.50 -11.89
CA ARG A 12 37.26 1.91 -10.90
C ARG A 12 37.44 2.70 -9.59
N ALA A 13 36.45 3.39 -9.10
CA ALA A 13 36.59 4.18 -7.87
C ALA A 13 35.48 4.00 -6.83
N ILE A 14 34.79 2.87 -6.78
CA ILE A 14 33.78 2.58 -5.70
C ILE A 14 33.89 1.10 -5.27
N GLU A 15 35.07 0.63 -5.00
CA GLU A 15 35.31 -0.66 -4.36
C GLU A 15 36.48 -0.56 -3.40
N THR A 16 36.38 0.21 -2.35
CA THR A 16 37.24 0.05 -1.16
C THR A 16 36.78 0.99 -0.05
N LEU A 17 35.77 0.60 0.71
CA LEU A 17 35.51 1.16 2.07
C LEU A 17 34.36 0.41 2.73
N CYS A 18 34.60 -0.77 3.25
CA CYS A 18 33.80 -1.39 4.33
C CYS A 18 34.54 -2.64 4.85
N ALA A 19 35.63 -2.44 5.55
CA ALA A 19 36.23 -3.46 6.42
C ALA A 19 36.66 -2.77 7.72
N GLY A 20 35.91 -2.90 8.78
CA GLY A 20 36.30 -2.38 10.08
C GLY A 20 35.13 -2.34 11.06
N VAL A 21 34.62 -3.48 11.50
CA VAL A 21 33.81 -3.54 12.72
C VAL A 21 34.56 -4.32 13.77
N VAL A 22 34.97 -3.58 14.76
CA VAL A 22 35.66 -4.00 15.97
C VAL A 22 34.72 -4.83 16.83
N VAL A 23 35.15 -6.05 17.15
CA VAL A 23 34.55 -6.91 18.18
C VAL A 23 35.10 -6.44 19.53
N LEU A 24 34.29 -5.84 20.37
CA LEU A 24 34.54 -5.61 21.78
C LEU A 24 33.78 -6.65 22.60
N ALA A 25 34.51 -7.67 23.03
CA ALA A 25 34.07 -8.61 24.06
C ALA A 25 34.19 -7.94 25.41
N LEU A 26 33.09 -7.70 26.10
CA LEU A 26 33.04 -7.31 27.51
C LEU A 26 32.70 -8.55 28.35
N LEU A 27 33.74 -9.07 29.01
CA LEU A 27 33.66 -10.00 30.12
C LEU A 27 33.03 -9.28 31.32
N GLY A 28 31.77 -9.56 31.61
CA GLY A 28 31.11 -9.15 32.86
C GLY A 28 31.28 -10.18 33.96
N LEU A 29 31.96 -9.81 35.02
CA LEU A 29 32.13 -10.57 36.26
C LEU A 29 30.78 -10.98 36.84
N VAL A 30 30.64 -12.29 37.08
CA VAL A 30 29.61 -12.85 37.97
C VAL A 30 30.04 -12.59 39.40
N ARG A 31 29.30 -11.76 40.12
CA ARG A 31 29.41 -11.57 41.55
C ARG A 31 28.31 -12.38 42.21
N ALA A 32 28.70 -13.44 42.90
CA ALA A 32 27.82 -14.20 43.76
C ALA A 32 27.42 -13.35 44.97
N GLU A 33 26.14 -13.11 45.14
CA GLU A 33 25.56 -12.44 46.31
C GLU A 33 24.86 -13.50 47.16
N GLU A 34 25.24 -13.50 48.42
CA GLU A 34 24.87 -14.39 49.51
C GLU A 34 23.39 -14.22 49.87
N PRO A 35 22.63 -15.30 50.21
CA PRO A 35 21.21 -15.18 50.53
C PRO A 35 21.01 -14.60 51.96
N PRO A 36 20.15 -13.60 52.12
CA PRO A 36 19.76 -13.14 53.47
C PRO A 36 18.79 -14.09 54.15
N ALA A 37 18.95 -14.16 55.46
CA ALA A 37 18.19 -14.99 56.39
C ALA A 37 16.68 -14.72 56.41
N PRO A 38 15.86 -15.70 56.83
CA PRO A 38 14.42 -15.54 56.91
C PRO A 38 14.03 -14.93 58.25
N ASP A 39 13.49 -13.72 58.25
CA ASP A 39 12.56 -13.25 59.31
C ASP A 39 11.99 -11.87 58.90
N GLU A 40 10.72 -11.87 58.69
CA GLU A 40 9.67 -10.94 59.07
C GLU A 40 8.49 -11.07 58.10
N MET A 41 7.49 -11.81 58.56
CA MET A 41 6.17 -11.79 57.93
C MET A 41 5.52 -10.43 58.18
N LEU A 42 5.81 -9.47 57.31
CA LEU A 42 5.02 -8.27 57.16
C LEU A 42 3.81 -8.60 56.28
N SER A 43 2.62 -8.54 56.87
CA SER A 43 1.34 -8.67 56.17
C SER A 43 1.27 -7.64 55.05
N LEU A 44 1.39 -8.11 53.81
CA LEU A 44 1.12 -7.30 52.61
C LEU A 44 -0.37 -6.95 52.60
N PRO A 45 -0.72 -5.67 52.41
CA PRO A 45 -2.11 -5.31 52.14
C PRO A 45 -2.56 -6.02 50.84
N ALA A 46 -3.79 -6.56 50.88
CA ALA A 46 -4.39 -7.25 49.76
C ALA A 46 -4.27 -6.37 48.50
N ALA A 47 -3.59 -6.88 47.49
CA ALA A 47 -3.45 -6.20 46.19
C ALA A 47 -4.84 -5.97 45.62
N GLU A 48 -5.17 -4.70 45.43
CA GLU A 48 -6.35 -4.28 44.72
C GLU A 48 -6.34 -4.93 43.31
N PRO A 49 -7.44 -5.55 42.84
CA PRO A 49 -7.45 -6.19 41.54
C PRO A 49 -7.09 -5.16 40.47
N PRO A 50 -6.20 -5.49 39.52
CA PRO A 50 -5.79 -4.55 38.51
C PRO A 50 -7.04 -4.05 37.75
N ALA A 51 -7.14 -2.74 37.63
CA ALA A 51 -8.19 -2.09 36.85
C ALA A 51 -8.25 -2.73 35.45
N PRO A 52 -9.43 -3.02 34.90
CA PRO A 52 -9.56 -3.64 33.60
C PRO A 52 -8.79 -2.79 32.58
N THR A 53 -7.75 -3.38 32.00
CA THR A 53 -7.00 -2.76 30.91
C THR A 53 -7.99 -2.43 29.81
N PRO A 54 -8.08 -1.16 29.34
CA PRO A 54 -8.97 -0.83 28.23
C PRO A 54 -8.65 -1.75 27.06
N ALA A 55 -9.67 -2.48 26.59
CA ALA A 55 -9.54 -3.33 25.42
C ALA A 55 -9.02 -2.46 24.27
N VAL A 56 -7.84 -2.77 23.78
CA VAL A 56 -7.33 -2.18 22.55
C VAL A 56 -8.27 -2.69 21.46
N VAL A 57 -9.19 -1.83 21.03
CA VAL A 57 -10.03 -2.12 19.87
C VAL A 57 -9.10 -2.07 18.68
N ASP A 58 -8.78 -3.23 18.13
CA ASP A 58 -8.02 -3.31 16.89
C ASP A 58 -8.71 -2.45 15.82
N PRO A 59 -7.99 -1.62 15.10
CA PRO A 59 -8.58 -0.81 14.05
C PRO A 59 -9.28 -1.74 13.05
N VAL A 60 -10.56 -1.53 12.85
CA VAL A 60 -11.35 -2.29 11.86
C VAL A 60 -10.63 -2.12 10.52
N THR A 61 -9.98 -3.17 10.06
CA THR A 61 -9.36 -3.19 8.74
C THR A 61 -10.48 -3.39 7.73
N ILE A 62 -10.76 -2.36 6.95
CA ILE A 62 -11.71 -2.43 5.85
C ILE A 62 -10.93 -2.87 4.62
N ASP A 63 -11.39 -3.92 3.96
CA ASP A 63 -10.80 -4.37 2.72
C ASP A 63 -10.91 -3.27 1.66
N PRO A 64 -9.82 -2.91 1.00
CA PRO A 64 -9.83 -1.82 0.04
C PRO A 64 -10.64 -2.19 -1.20
N PHE A 65 -11.43 -1.22 -1.63
CA PHE A 65 -12.13 -1.28 -2.90
C PHE A 65 -11.90 0.02 -3.67
N ILE A 66 -11.39 -0.08 -4.89
CA ILE A 66 -11.20 1.07 -5.77
C ILE A 66 -11.76 0.75 -7.15
N ARG A 67 -12.53 1.69 -7.69
CA ARG A 67 -12.96 1.72 -9.07
C ARG A 67 -12.75 3.13 -9.60
N LEU A 68 -11.83 3.28 -10.54
CA LEU A 68 -11.47 4.56 -11.14
C LEU A 68 -11.36 4.44 -12.66
N ARG A 69 -11.82 5.48 -13.35
CA ARG A 69 -11.47 5.73 -14.74
C ARG A 69 -10.60 6.96 -14.86
N GLY A 70 -9.69 6.96 -15.81
CA GLY A 70 -8.80 8.07 -16.05
C GLY A 70 -8.24 8.09 -17.46
N LEU A 71 -7.41 9.07 -17.71
CA LEU A 71 -6.72 9.23 -18.98
C LEU A 71 -5.21 9.30 -18.77
N VAL A 72 -4.45 8.62 -19.60
CA VAL A 72 -3.00 8.81 -19.65
C VAL A 72 -2.72 10.26 -19.98
N TRP A 73 -2.10 10.97 -19.04
CA TRP A 73 -1.72 12.36 -19.24
C TRP A 73 -0.32 12.47 -19.82
N ARG A 74 0.63 11.74 -19.25
CA ARG A 74 2.02 11.69 -19.70
C ARG A 74 2.73 10.45 -19.17
N THR A 75 3.83 10.13 -19.82
CA THR A 75 4.79 9.11 -19.35
C THR A 75 6.16 9.77 -19.19
N LYS A 76 6.91 9.44 -18.14
CA LYS A 76 8.26 9.93 -17.90
C LYS A 76 9.06 8.93 -17.08
N ALA A 77 10.18 8.47 -17.60
CA ALA A 77 11.14 7.61 -16.88
C ALA A 77 10.49 6.40 -16.18
N GLY A 78 9.65 5.64 -16.89
CA GLY A 78 8.97 4.47 -16.33
C GLY A 78 7.77 4.78 -15.44
N ILE A 79 7.40 6.06 -15.28
CA ILE A 79 6.22 6.47 -14.53
C ILE A 79 5.14 6.93 -15.51
N VAL A 80 3.94 6.39 -15.35
CA VAL A 80 2.74 6.80 -16.09
C VAL A 80 1.88 7.65 -15.17
N PHE A 81 1.54 8.84 -15.63
CA PHE A 81 0.68 9.78 -14.91
C PHE A 81 -0.71 9.78 -15.52
N LEU A 82 -1.70 9.47 -14.71
CA LEU A 82 -3.09 9.32 -15.09
C LEU A 82 -3.94 10.40 -14.42
N LYS A 83 -4.69 11.16 -15.21
CA LYS A 83 -5.71 12.05 -14.67
C LYS A 83 -6.98 11.26 -14.41
N THR A 84 -7.47 11.33 -13.18
CA THR A 84 -8.72 10.72 -12.73
C THR A 84 -9.70 11.80 -12.24
N PRO A 85 -10.99 11.50 -12.06
CA PRO A 85 -11.95 12.44 -11.52
C PRO A 85 -11.62 12.95 -10.10
N VAL A 86 -10.88 12.18 -9.31
CA VAL A 86 -10.50 12.55 -7.93
C VAL A 86 -9.12 13.18 -7.83
N GLY A 87 -8.30 13.12 -8.88
CA GLY A 87 -6.95 13.65 -8.87
C GLY A 87 -5.99 12.90 -9.79
N LEU A 88 -4.81 12.58 -9.29
CA LEU A 88 -3.73 11.97 -10.05
C LEU A 88 -3.43 10.57 -9.54
N LEU A 89 -3.46 9.58 -10.43
CA LEU A 89 -2.94 8.24 -10.18
C LEU A 89 -1.61 8.12 -10.91
N THR A 90 -0.58 7.63 -10.25
CA THR A 90 0.71 7.31 -10.88
C THR A 90 0.95 5.81 -10.84
N LEU A 91 1.37 5.28 -11.96
CA LEU A 91 1.83 3.89 -12.08
C LEU A 91 3.33 3.94 -12.35
N SER A 92 4.10 3.26 -11.53
CA SER A 92 5.55 3.12 -11.72
C SER A 92 5.90 1.65 -11.87
N SER A 93 6.88 1.36 -12.72
CA SER A 93 7.37 0.01 -12.92
C SER A 93 8.88 0.06 -13.16
N LYS A 94 9.62 -0.90 -12.59
CA LYS A 94 11.04 -1.12 -12.91
C LYS A 94 11.20 -1.71 -14.31
N THR A 95 10.17 -2.37 -14.83
CA THR A 95 10.10 -2.79 -16.21
C THR A 95 9.52 -1.65 -17.06
N THR A 96 9.97 -1.52 -18.30
CA THR A 96 9.50 -0.46 -19.18
C THR A 96 8.06 -0.74 -19.60
N LEU A 97 7.14 0.15 -19.21
CA LEU A 97 5.79 0.17 -19.76
C LEU A 97 5.88 0.78 -21.17
N LYS A 98 5.68 -0.05 -22.20
CA LYS A 98 5.81 0.33 -23.60
C LYS A 98 4.47 0.80 -24.17
N ASP A 99 4.53 1.52 -25.28
CA ASP A 99 3.39 1.86 -26.15
C ASP A 99 2.26 2.68 -25.51
N LEU A 100 2.51 3.26 -24.31
CA LEU A 100 1.56 4.13 -23.66
C LEU A 100 1.59 5.54 -24.23
N LYS A 101 0.44 6.00 -24.73
CA LYS A 101 0.27 7.32 -25.35
C LYS A 101 -0.70 8.17 -24.53
N ALA A 102 -0.49 9.47 -24.56
CA ALA A 102 -1.44 10.42 -23.96
C ALA A 102 -2.86 10.21 -24.53
N SER A 103 -3.85 10.47 -23.71
CA SER A 103 -5.29 10.35 -24.03
C SER A 103 -5.82 8.91 -24.19
N GLN A 104 -5.01 7.87 -23.93
CA GLN A 104 -5.55 6.52 -23.76
C GLN A 104 -6.40 6.46 -22.49
N GLU A 105 -7.49 5.72 -22.53
CA GLU A 105 -8.33 5.49 -21.35
C GLU A 105 -7.67 4.45 -20.45
N VAL A 106 -7.77 4.68 -19.14
CA VAL A 106 -7.32 3.75 -18.12
C VAL A 106 -8.47 3.44 -17.19
N ARG A 107 -8.71 2.16 -16.96
CA ARG A 107 -9.61 1.63 -15.95
C ARG A 107 -8.77 0.97 -14.89
N PHE A 108 -9.03 1.30 -13.65
CA PHE A 108 -8.30 0.81 -12.50
C PHE A 108 -9.27 0.33 -11.44
N TRP A 109 -9.07 -0.92 -11.02
CA TRP A 109 -9.84 -1.57 -9.97
C TRP A 109 -8.92 -2.12 -8.91
N VAL A 110 -9.35 -2.06 -7.68
CA VAL A 110 -8.74 -2.76 -6.54
C VAL A 110 -9.84 -3.44 -5.74
N HIS A 111 -9.61 -4.67 -5.37
CA HIS A 111 -10.44 -5.43 -4.46
C HIS A 111 -9.53 -6.25 -3.56
N GLU A 112 -9.63 -6.02 -2.24
CA GLU A 112 -8.74 -6.63 -1.27
C GLU A 112 -7.26 -6.44 -1.65
N ARG A 113 -6.57 -7.51 -1.98
CA ARG A 113 -5.14 -7.55 -2.35
C ARG A 113 -4.91 -7.57 -3.86
N TYR A 114 -5.97 -7.58 -4.64
CA TYR A 114 -5.89 -7.64 -6.10
C TYR A 114 -6.10 -6.28 -6.72
N SER A 115 -5.40 -6.01 -7.80
CA SER A 115 -5.68 -4.87 -8.64
C SER A 115 -5.64 -5.24 -10.11
N VAL A 116 -6.50 -4.60 -10.89
CA VAL A 116 -6.59 -4.74 -12.35
C VAL A 116 -6.45 -3.37 -12.97
N ILE A 117 -5.58 -3.27 -13.97
CA ILE A 117 -5.36 -2.05 -14.73
C ILE A 117 -5.55 -2.38 -16.20
N GLU A 118 -6.51 -1.74 -16.84
CA GLU A 118 -6.71 -1.83 -18.27
C GLU A 118 -6.39 -0.50 -18.94
N ILE A 119 -5.62 -0.57 -19.99
CA ILE A 119 -5.32 0.57 -20.87
C ILE A 119 -5.99 0.30 -22.21
N ARG A 120 -6.86 1.20 -22.60
CA ARG A 120 -7.75 1.04 -23.75
C ARG A 120 -7.62 2.20 -24.72
N LYS A 121 -7.88 1.96 -26.00
CA LYS A 121 -8.06 3.01 -26.98
C LYS A 121 -9.41 3.69 -26.75
N ARG A 122 -9.40 5.01 -26.66
CA ARG A 122 -10.63 5.79 -26.44
C ARG A 122 -11.61 5.72 -27.63
N ALA A 123 -11.10 5.48 -28.83
CA ALA A 123 -11.91 5.53 -30.05
C ALA A 123 -12.86 4.34 -30.20
N ASP A 124 -12.42 3.15 -29.84
CA ASP A 124 -13.10 1.89 -30.09
C ASP A 124 -13.14 0.98 -28.87
N ASP A 125 -12.70 1.47 -27.72
CA ASP A 125 -12.61 0.74 -26.44
C ASP A 125 -11.77 -0.55 -26.52
N SER A 126 -10.94 -0.71 -27.57
CA SER A 126 -10.10 -1.89 -27.69
C SER A 126 -9.02 -1.91 -26.62
N LEU A 127 -8.79 -3.10 -26.04
CA LEU A 127 -7.75 -3.33 -25.06
C LEU A 127 -6.37 -3.17 -25.69
N ILE A 128 -5.47 -2.45 -25.01
CA ILE A 128 -4.06 -2.32 -25.42
C ILE A 128 -3.19 -3.12 -24.44
N HIS A 129 -3.40 -2.91 -23.13
CA HIS A 129 -2.69 -3.61 -22.07
C HIS A 129 -3.66 -3.92 -20.94
N ARG A 130 -3.49 -5.10 -20.34
CA ARG A 130 -4.15 -5.47 -19.08
C ARG A 130 -3.09 -5.98 -18.10
N TYR A 131 -2.98 -5.31 -16.96
CA TYR A 131 -2.10 -5.70 -15.87
C TYR A 131 -2.92 -6.22 -14.70
N LEU A 132 -2.49 -7.34 -14.15
CA LEU A 132 -3.09 -7.97 -12.99
C LEU A 132 -2.04 -7.99 -11.88
N SER A 133 -2.33 -7.41 -10.72
CA SER A 133 -1.45 -7.43 -9.55
C SER A 133 -2.16 -8.04 -8.36
N GLY A 134 -1.47 -8.87 -7.59
CA GLY A 134 -2.02 -9.50 -6.40
C GLY A 134 -1.14 -10.64 -5.90
N PRO A 135 -1.60 -11.38 -4.88
CA PRO A 135 -0.93 -12.60 -4.45
C PRO A 135 -1.02 -13.66 -5.54
N MET A 136 0.11 -14.31 -5.84
CA MET A 136 0.11 -15.46 -6.74
C MET A 136 -0.74 -16.57 -6.15
N THR A 137 -1.72 -17.06 -6.89
CA THR A 137 -2.57 -18.17 -6.50
C THR A 137 -2.61 -19.18 -7.64
N SER A 138 -2.05 -20.36 -7.38
CA SER A 138 -1.96 -21.42 -8.40
C SER A 138 -3.32 -22.04 -8.66
N GLY A 139 -3.62 -22.31 -9.94
CA GLY A 139 -4.81 -23.05 -10.33
C GLY A 139 -4.73 -24.50 -9.88
N THR A 140 -5.73 -24.97 -9.17
CA THR A 140 -5.80 -26.38 -8.69
C THR A 140 -6.32 -27.32 -9.76
N ASP A 141 -7.22 -26.85 -10.62
CA ASP A 141 -7.97 -27.67 -11.54
C ASP A 141 -7.33 -27.79 -12.94
N VAL A 142 -6.56 -26.77 -13.31
CA VAL A 142 -5.91 -26.71 -14.62
C VAL A 142 -4.41 -26.46 -14.43
N PRO A 143 -3.53 -27.35 -14.92
CA PRO A 143 -2.10 -27.16 -14.85
C PRO A 143 -1.64 -25.87 -15.56
N ARG A 144 -0.61 -25.22 -15.00
CA ARG A 144 -0.03 -24.00 -15.56
C ARG A 144 -1.00 -22.84 -15.68
N THR A 145 -1.90 -22.71 -14.69
CA THR A 145 -2.80 -21.57 -14.56
C THR A 145 -2.66 -20.93 -13.20
N LEU A 146 -3.06 -19.65 -13.15
CA LEU A 146 -3.21 -18.89 -11.93
C LEU A 146 -4.67 -18.46 -11.79
N HIS A 147 -5.16 -18.40 -10.55
CA HIS A 147 -6.44 -17.78 -10.25
C HIS A 147 -6.24 -16.31 -9.94
N TRP A 148 -7.13 -15.49 -10.47
CA TRP A 148 -7.08 -14.03 -10.27
C TRP A 148 -8.46 -13.44 -10.12
N TRP A 149 -8.59 -12.47 -9.22
CA TRP A 149 -9.79 -11.66 -9.15
C TRP A 149 -9.85 -10.69 -10.34
N GLY A 150 -11.01 -10.51 -10.92
CA GLY A 150 -11.30 -9.47 -11.91
C GLY A 150 -12.63 -8.78 -11.63
N PRO A 151 -12.89 -7.61 -12.23
CA PRO A 151 -14.12 -6.85 -12.01
C PRO A 151 -15.39 -7.59 -12.45
N ASP A 152 -15.24 -8.57 -13.34
CA ASP A 152 -16.33 -9.41 -13.84
C ASP A 152 -16.41 -10.79 -13.14
N GLY A 153 -15.62 -10.99 -12.09
CA GLY A 153 -15.52 -12.24 -11.32
C GLY A 153 -14.13 -12.88 -11.40
N ASP A 154 -14.00 -14.05 -10.78
CA ASP A 154 -12.75 -14.81 -10.79
C ASP A 154 -12.43 -15.27 -12.21
N GLN A 155 -11.17 -15.17 -12.57
CA GLN A 155 -10.66 -15.53 -13.88
C GLN A 155 -9.47 -16.48 -13.79
N ILE A 156 -9.34 -17.33 -14.79
CA ILE A 156 -8.19 -18.20 -14.97
C ILE A 156 -7.20 -17.49 -15.91
N VAL A 157 -5.95 -17.42 -15.48
CA VAL A 157 -4.84 -16.84 -16.24
C VAL A 157 -3.88 -17.94 -16.62
N HIS A 158 -3.58 -18.05 -17.91
CA HIS A 158 -2.66 -19.07 -18.44
C HIS A 158 -1.21 -18.59 -18.38
N VAL A 159 -0.33 -19.40 -17.83
CA VAL A 159 1.11 -19.05 -17.69
C VAL A 159 1.81 -18.87 -19.05
N GLY A 160 1.41 -19.65 -20.05
CA GLY A 160 1.96 -19.56 -21.40
C GLY A 160 3.47 -19.83 -21.43
N THR A 161 4.21 -18.98 -22.15
CA THR A 161 5.68 -19.08 -22.29
C THR A 161 6.46 -18.41 -21.15
N GLN A 162 5.80 -17.84 -20.16
CA GLN A 162 6.44 -17.10 -19.05
C GLN A 162 6.78 -17.97 -17.84
N GLU A 163 6.64 -19.29 -17.96
CA GLU A 163 6.85 -20.23 -16.86
C GLU A 163 8.21 -20.06 -16.16
N GLU A 164 9.28 -19.88 -16.92
CA GLU A 164 10.62 -19.68 -16.36
C GLU A 164 10.71 -18.42 -15.46
N ARG A 165 9.98 -17.36 -15.81
CA ARG A 165 9.96 -16.14 -15.02
C ARG A 165 9.16 -16.26 -13.74
N LEU A 166 8.25 -17.21 -13.69
CA LEU A 166 7.40 -17.46 -12.53
C LEU A 166 8.02 -18.45 -11.54
N THR A 167 9.06 -19.20 -11.91
CA THR A 167 9.72 -20.19 -11.03
C THR A 167 10.28 -19.59 -9.74
N GLY A 168 10.55 -18.29 -9.73
CA GLY A 168 11.03 -17.57 -8.53
C GLY A 168 9.95 -17.17 -7.54
N TYR A 169 8.67 -17.29 -7.90
CA TYR A 169 7.53 -16.90 -7.07
C TYR A 169 6.91 -18.13 -6.40
N ARG A 170 6.35 -17.90 -5.21
CA ARG A 170 5.64 -18.91 -4.40
C ARG A 170 4.20 -18.48 -4.21
N GLU A 171 3.39 -19.44 -3.80
CA GLU A 171 2.01 -19.19 -3.41
C GLU A 171 1.93 -18.04 -2.39
N GLY A 172 1.09 -17.05 -2.68
CA GLY A 172 0.92 -15.85 -1.86
C GLY A 172 1.92 -14.71 -2.12
N ASP A 173 2.98 -14.91 -2.91
CA ASP A 173 3.93 -13.85 -3.24
C ASP A 173 3.25 -12.75 -4.09
N PRO A 174 3.57 -11.48 -3.88
CA PRO A 174 3.04 -10.40 -4.71
C PRO A 174 3.58 -10.52 -6.14
N LEU A 175 2.69 -10.60 -7.09
CA LEU A 175 2.99 -10.77 -8.50
C LEU A 175 2.21 -9.76 -9.33
N THR A 176 2.84 -9.17 -10.33
CA THR A 176 2.16 -8.40 -11.37
C THR A 176 2.46 -9.00 -12.73
N VAL A 177 1.42 -9.32 -13.46
CA VAL A 177 1.52 -9.86 -14.82
C VAL A 177 0.77 -9.00 -15.82
N GLU A 178 1.27 -8.95 -17.03
CA GLU A 178 0.53 -8.44 -18.19
C GLU A 178 -0.07 -9.65 -18.91
N VAL A 179 -1.36 -9.55 -19.24
CA VAL A 179 -2.08 -10.63 -19.94
C VAL A 179 -2.64 -10.09 -21.27
N ASP A 180 -2.71 -10.98 -22.24
CA ASP A 180 -3.33 -10.72 -23.52
C ASP A 180 -4.87 -10.93 -23.49
N GLU A 181 -5.52 -10.78 -24.64
CA GLU A 181 -6.97 -10.94 -24.81
C GLU A 181 -7.47 -12.37 -24.48
N THR A 182 -6.57 -13.35 -24.46
CA THR A 182 -6.87 -14.75 -24.12
C THR A 182 -6.60 -15.10 -22.67
N ASN A 183 -6.32 -14.09 -21.82
CA ASN A 183 -5.85 -14.24 -20.45
C ASN A 183 -4.55 -15.06 -20.35
N THR A 184 -3.66 -14.97 -21.35
CA THR A 184 -2.34 -15.61 -21.30
C THR A 184 -1.29 -14.58 -20.91
N ILE A 185 -0.38 -14.94 -20.00
CA ILE A 185 0.67 -14.04 -19.53
C ILE A 185 1.65 -13.72 -20.65
N SER A 186 1.73 -12.45 -21.00
CA SER A 186 2.68 -11.88 -21.97
C SER A 186 3.92 -11.28 -21.31
N GLY A 187 3.83 -10.87 -20.04
CA GLY A 187 4.92 -10.25 -19.30
C GLY A 187 4.78 -10.36 -17.79
N VAL A 188 5.93 -10.25 -17.10
CA VAL A 188 5.99 -10.13 -15.63
C VAL A 188 6.60 -8.77 -15.28
N HIS A 189 5.95 -8.03 -14.40
CA HIS A 189 6.27 -6.66 -14.05
C HIS A 189 6.44 -6.48 -12.54
N ASP A 190 7.11 -5.39 -12.14
CA ASP A 190 7.17 -4.88 -10.77
C ASP A 190 6.47 -3.53 -10.76
N MET A 191 5.16 -3.55 -10.60
CA MET A 191 4.32 -2.36 -10.70
C MET A 191 3.89 -1.89 -9.32
N GLN A 192 3.95 -0.58 -9.12
CA GLN A 192 3.45 0.10 -7.93
C GLN A 192 2.58 1.28 -8.37
N PHE A 193 1.61 1.62 -7.54
CA PHE A 193 0.81 2.81 -7.78
C PHE A 193 0.72 3.71 -6.55
N ASP A 194 0.62 5.01 -6.79
CA ASP A 194 0.33 6.03 -5.79
C ASP A 194 -0.89 6.82 -6.25
N LEU A 195 -1.82 7.05 -5.34
CA LEU A 195 -3.04 7.80 -5.60
C LEU A 195 -3.02 9.14 -4.86
N GLN A 196 -3.08 10.23 -5.62
CA GLN A 196 -3.26 11.56 -5.07
C GLN A 196 -4.71 12.02 -5.27
N ILE A 197 -5.43 12.21 -4.17
CA ILE A 197 -6.79 12.68 -4.15
C ILE A 197 -6.77 14.17 -3.82
N SER A 198 -7.21 15.01 -4.74
CA SER A 198 -7.10 16.46 -4.64
C SER A 198 -8.41 17.21 -4.88
N GLN A 199 -9.46 16.50 -5.25
CA GLN A 199 -10.77 17.07 -5.52
C GLN A 199 -11.87 16.06 -5.29
N VAL A 200 -13.08 16.56 -5.06
CA VAL A 200 -14.31 15.78 -5.08
C VAL A 200 -14.61 15.40 -6.52
N PRO A 201 -15.00 14.14 -6.80
CA PRO A 201 -15.34 13.76 -8.17
C PRO A 201 -16.54 14.56 -8.67
N PRO A 202 -16.60 14.91 -9.96
CA PRO A 202 -17.80 15.48 -10.54
C PRO A 202 -18.97 14.49 -10.46
N SER A 203 -20.18 15.00 -10.28
CA SER A 203 -21.41 14.17 -10.27
C SER A 203 -21.53 13.32 -11.53
N GLY A 204 -21.89 12.05 -11.38
CA GLY A 204 -21.99 11.07 -12.45
C GLY A 204 -20.64 10.50 -12.92
N SER A 205 -19.55 10.77 -12.18
CA SER A 205 -18.27 10.10 -12.41
C SER A 205 -18.36 8.65 -11.98
N ASP A 206 -17.80 7.73 -12.77
CA ASP A 206 -17.66 6.31 -12.41
C ASP A 206 -16.47 6.16 -11.43
N VAL A 207 -16.70 6.53 -10.17
CA VAL A 207 -15.71 6.53 -9.11
C VAL A 207 -16.27 5.87 -7.87
N GLN A 208 -15.55 4.90 -7.33
CA GLN A 208 -15.80 4.32 -6.02
C GLN A 208 -14.46 4.05 -5.35
N LEU A 209 -14.29 4.58 -4.14
CA LEU A 209 -13.12 4.29 -3.31
C LEU A 209 -13.59 4.02 -1.88
N LEU A 210 -13.18 2.88 -1.36
CA LEU A 210 -13.31 2.54 0.05
C LEU A 210 -11.96 1.99 0.48
N LEU A 211 -11.32 2.64 1.41
CA LEU A 211 -10.03 2.18 1.93
C LEU A 211 -9.75 2.72 3.32
N SER A 212 -9.06 1.94 4.10
CA SER A 212 -8.55 2.31 5.41
C SER A 212 -7.03 2.30 5.42
N GLY A 213 -6.45 3.14 6.25
CA GLY A 213 -5.01 3.21 6.38
C GLY A 213 -4.58 4.00 7.59
N THR A 214 -3.28 4.14 7.76
CA THR A 214 -2.68 4.90 8.85
C THR A 214 -2.00 6.16 8.31
N VAL A 215 -2.25 7.28 8.95
CA VAL A 215 -1.58 8.55 8.62
C VAL A 215 -0.08 8.41 8.88
N SER A 216 0.72 8.41 7.84
CA SER A 216 2.17 8.25 7.93
C SER A 216 2.92 9.58 8.02
N LYS A 217 2.34 10.65 7.43
CA LYS A 217 2.98 11.96 7.35
C LYS A 217 1.97 13.05 7.10
N LEU A 218 2.25 14.23 7.66
CA LEU A 218 1.54 15.49 7.37
C LEU A 218 2.53 16.47 6.72
N LYS A 219 2.16 17.07 5.61
CA LYS A 219 2.99 18.06 4.92
C LYS A 219 2.12 19.12 4.27
N SER A 220 2.23 20.38 4.77
CA SER A 220 1.48 21.52 4.22
C SER A 220 -0.02 21.18 4.06
N ASN A 221 -0.46 21.02 2.83
CA ASN A 221 -1.86 20.74 2.47
C ASN A 221 -2.12 19.26 2.16
N PHE A 222 -1.22 18.34 2.54
CA PHE A 222 -1.35 16.92 2.24
C PHE A 222 -1.26 16.06 3.49
N VAL A 223 -2.14 15.07 3.56
CA VAL A 223 -2.11 13.95 4.50
C VAL A 223 -1.68 12.72 3.71
N PHE A 224 -0.62 12.06 4.15
CA PHE A 224 -0.12 10.84 3.55
C PHE A 224 -0.64 9.65 4.35
N VAL A 225 -1.33 8.75 3.70
CA VAL A 225 -1.97 7.58 4.32
C VAL A 225 -1.36 6.31 3.73
N HIS A 226 -0.78 5.49 4.57
CA HIS A 226 -0.39 4.13 4.20
C HIS A 226 -1.61 3.24 4.22
N THR A 227 -1.92 2.62 3.09
CA THR A 227 -3.02 1.68 2.92
C THR A 227 -2.47 0.31 2.50
N PRO A 228 -3.24 -0.78 2.60
CA PRO A 228 -2.81 -2.11 2.14
C PRO A 228 -2.42 -2.16 0.66
N VAL A 229 -2.94 -1.24 -0.15
CA VAL A 229 -2.71 -1.21 -1.60
C VAL A 229 -1.68 -0.18 -2.05
N GLY A 230 -1.10 0.59 -1.14
CA GLY A 230 -0.08 1.59 -1.48
C GLY A 230 -0.23 2.90 -0.72
N LEU A 231 0.46 3.93 -1.19
CA LEU A 231 0.44 5.26 -0.60
C LEU A 231 -0.68 6.11 -1.23
N VAL A 232 -1.55 6.63 -0.38
CA VAL A 232 -2.60 7.58 -0.77
C VAL A 232 -2.27 8.96 -0.20
N MET A 233 -2.26 9.97 -1.06
CA MET A 233 -2.04 11.36 -0.68
C MET A 233 -3.35 12.12 -0.77
N LEU A 234 -3.84 12.62 0.36
CA LEU A 234 -5.09 13.38 0.44
C LEU A 234 -4.78 14.87 0.53
N ASN A 235 -5.36 15.67 -0.34
CA ASN A 235 -5.26 17.12 -0.25
C ASN A 235 -6.27 17.64 0.79
N SER A 236 -5.87 18.58 1.65
CA SER A 236 -6.74 19.17 2.68
C SER A 236 -8.02 19.81 2.12
N LYS A 237 -8.03 20.20 0.84
CA LYS A 237 -9.19 20.80 0.17
C LYS A 237 -10.40 19.86 0.05
N ILE A 238 -10.22 18.54 0.22
CA ILE A 238 -11.33 17.59 0.19
C ILE A 238 -12.09 17.44 1.52
N GLY A 239 -11.80 18.32 2.50
CA GLY A 239 -12.53 18.31 3.78
C GLY A 239 -12.01 17.28 4.78
N ILE A 240 -10.70 17.04 4.84
CA ILE A 240 -10.10 16.12 5.82
C ILE A 240 -10.24 16.68 7.23
N PRO A 241 -10.75 15.91 8.20
CA PRO A 241 -10.77 16.31 9.60
C PRO A 241 -9.35 16.47 10.16
N PRO A 242 -9.15 17.19 11.26
CA PRO A 242 -7.85 17.24 11.93
C PRO A 242 -7.37 15.84 12.31
N VAL A 243 -6.18 15.46 11.84
CA VAL A 243 -5.59 14.14 12.07
C VAL A 243 -4.15 14.28 12.56
N LYS A 244 -3.65 13.22 13.23
CA LYS A 244 -2.27 13.10 13.68
C LYS A 244 -1.56 11.94 12.99
N VAL A 245 -0.23 12.01 12.90
CA VAL A 245 0.58 10.87 12.44
C VAL A 245 0.35 9.67 13.36
N GLY A 246 0.23 8.48 12.78
CA GLY A 246 -0.11 7.25 13.47
C GLY A 246 -1.60 6.99 13.63
N GLN A 247 -2.45 7.96 13.31
CA GLN A 247 -3.90 7.83 13.45
C GLN A 247 -4.49 7.03 12.30
N PRO A 248 -5.42 6.08 12.56
CA PRO A 248 -6.17 5.40 11.51
C PRO A 248 -7.15 6.37 10.83
N LEU A 249 -7.37 6.16 9.54
CA LEU A 249 -8.23 6.98 8.72
C LEU A 249 -8.91 6.10 7.69
N THR A 250 -10.22 6.27 7.55
CA THR A 250 -11.04 5.62 6.52
C THR A 250 -11.52 6.66 5.53
N LEU A 251 -11.36 6.36 4.26
CA LEU A 251 -11.78 7.17 3.14
C LEU A 251 -12.86 6.43 2.37
N HIS A 252 -13.97 7.09 2.17
CA HIS A 252 -15.03 6.66 1.27
C HIS A 252 -15.32 7.78 0.27
N ILE A 253 -15.22 7.48 -1.00
CA ILE A 253 -15.56 8.38 -2.11
C ILE A 253 -16.44 7.61 -3.08
N ASP A 254 -17.58 8.18 -3.39
CA ASP A 254 -18.44 7.78 -4.50
C ASP A 254 -18.69 8.98 -5.44
N ASP A 255 -19.54 8.82 -6.41
CA ASP A 255 -19.85 9.87 -7.41
C ASP A 255 -20.60 11.08 -6.82
N THR A 256 -21.02 11.02 -5.56
CA THR A 256 -21.81 12.06 -4.89
C THR A 256 -21.17 12.61 -3.63
N HIS A 257 -20.34 11.80 -2.93
CA HIS A 257 -19.84 12.13 -1.60
C HIS A 257 -18.35 11.84 -1.44
N VAL A 258 -17.72 12.64 -0.59
CA VAL A 258 -16.40 12.33 -0.03
C VAL A 258 -16.54 12.34 1.48
N THR A 259 -16.35 11.20 2.10
CA THR A 259 -16.34 11.06 3.56
C THR A 259 -14.97 10.61 4.03
N VAL A 260 -14.40 11.37 4.95
CA VAL A 260 -13.15 11.01 5.61
C VAL A 260 -13.44 10.89 7.10
N THR A 261 -13.34 9.68 7.62
CA THR A 261 -13.58 9.41 9.04
C THR A 261 -12.29 9.04 9.73
N SER A 262 -12.13 9.55 10.94
CA SER A 262 -11.06 9.18 11.84
C SER A 262 -11.71 8.87 13.19
N PRO A 263 -11.40 7.75 13.85
CA PRO A 263 -11.90 7.49 15.18
C PRO A 263 -11.45 8.62 16.09
N SER A 264 -12.40 9.40 16.59
CA SER A 264 -12.14 10.44 17.59
C SER A 264 -11.62 9.74 18.82
N THR A 265 -10.45 10.13 19.28
CA THR A 265 -10.00 9.85 20.63
C THR A 265 -10.88 10.70 21.53
N GLU A 266 -12.05 10.20 21.87
CA GLU A 266 -12.90 10.82 22.88
C GLU A 266 -12.13 10.74 24.19
N THR A 267 -11.45 11.81 24.53
CA THR A 267 -10.83 12.00 25.84
C THR A 267 -11.98 11.99 26.83
N ALA A 268 -12.20 10.85 27.46
CA ALA A 268 -13.13 10.74 28.58
C ALA A 268 -12.68 11.76 29.64
N THR A 269 -13.32 12.91 29.65
CA THR A 269 -13.18 13.90 30.71
C THR A 269 -13.71 13.25 31.99
N PRO A 270 -12.89 13.00 33.01
CA PRO A 270 -13.40 12.46 34.25
C PRO A 270 -14.38 13.48 34.83
N ARG A 271 -15.66 13.12 34.89
CA ARG A 271 -16.66 13.88 35.66
C ARG A 271 -16.29 13.78 37.12
N HIS A 272 -15.66 14.82 37.62
CA HIS A 272 -15.54 15.04 39.05
C HIS A 272 -16.94 15.25 39.62
N SER A 273 -17.54 14.19 40.12
CA SER A 273 -18.73 14.29 40.97
C SER A 273 -18.24 14.70 42.37
N THR A 274 -18.40 15.97 42.67
CA THR A 274 -18.25 16.50 44.04
C THR A 274 -19.36 15.91 44.91
N PRO A 275 -19.06 15.17 46.01
CA PRO A 275 -20.10 14.76 46.92
C PRO A 275 -20.60 15.97 47.71
N THR A 276 -21.87 16.30 47.57
CA THR A 276 -22.56 17.26 48.44
C THR A 276 -22.82 16.59 49.77
N ILE A 277 -22.06 16.97 50.79
CA ILE A 277 -22.34 16.60 52.19
C ILE A 277 -23.49 17.53 52.68
N ARG A 278 -24.55 16.92 53.12
CA ARG A 278 -25.59 17.51 53.97
C ARG A 278 -25.44 17.01 55.38
#